data_aa1c6e1264137e141ae141d1e80c02ca
#
_entry.id   aa1c6e1264137e141ae141d1e80c02ca
#
_cell.length_a   1.000
_cell.length_b   1.000
_cell.length_c   1.000
_cell.angle_alpha   90.00
_cell.angle_beta   90.00
_cell.angle_gamma   90.00
#
_symmetry.space_group_name_H-M   'P 1'
#
loop_
_entity.id
_entity.type
_entity.pdbx_description
1 polymer ?
#
loop_
_entity_poly.entity_id
_entity_poly.type
_entity_poly.pdbx_seq_one_letter_code
_entity_poly.pdbx_strand_id
1 'polypeptide(L)'
;AIGGSINLVTKSTPYKRTFSATAGTGYNWVSEKAQLNLGLTYGDRFFNNKLGVMAAISYQNAPVGSDDVEFEYDVNKKGEVVMVEAQKRQYYVTRERQSYSLAFDYDINPNHRLTLQGIYNRRHDWENRYRVTYKDLDKTGLDDEGEMQQSAQIETKGGTPNNKNARLELQQTMDFSLGGEHQFGKLSMDWGASYARATEDRPNERYFNLKQDFLGFDVVDAGDRFPYVTTDVSLHNGKADGERGKWKVKELTESNQEIYENDLKFKVNFELPLTNGIYGNSLKFGAKYVSKTKDRDVICYDYADAYKDTYDTEYMNNLTSQIRDGFMPGSQYKATDFVSKEYLGSLNLANMEGEQVLEESSGNYHAKENVTSAFFRFDQNLGKKIKMMLGLRMEATHIKYNGWNWNVDENEDESLEPTGDHKNDYVNWLPSVLFKYDVNDDFKVRASFTETLSRPKYSALIPCVNINRSDNKLVMGNPDLTPTISYNFDLS
;
A
#
# COMPACT_ATOMS: atom_id res chain seq x y z
N ALA A 1 -4.24 -13.59 13.70
CA ALA A 1 -4.81 -12.80 12.60
C ALA A 1 -6.28 -13.20 12.40
N ILE A 2 -7.17 -12.22 12.34
CA ILE A 2 -8.63 -12.47 12.23
C ILE A 2 -8.97 -13.02 10.84
N GLY A 3 -8.30 -12.57 9.79
CA GLY A 3 -8.59 -12.95 8.41
C GLY A 3 -7.74 -14.10 7.84
N GLY A 4 -6.82 -14.65 8.62
CA GLY A 4 -5.87 -15.66 8.17
C GLY A 4 -4.43 -15.15 8.11
N SER A 5 -3.52 -16.02 7.73
CA SER A 5 -2.10 -15.71 7.54
C SER A 5 -1.56 -16.30 6.25
N ILE A 6 -0.67 -15.57 5.58
CA ILE A 6 0.08 -16.05 4.42
C ILE A 6 1.53 -16.24 4.86
N ASN A 7 2.04 -17.45 4.72
CA ASN A 7 3.44 -17.75 4.97
C ASN A 7 4.17 -17.90 3.63
N LEU A 8 5.11 -16.98 3.35
CA LEU A 8 5.97 -17.08 2.18
C LEU A 8 7.16 -17.96 2.48
N VAL A 9 7.23 -19.09 1.79
CA VAL A 9 8.35 -20.01 1.90
C VAL A 9 9.30 -19.76 0.73
N THR A 10 10.52 -19.34 1.04
CA THR A 10 11.57 -19.18 0.03
C THR A 10 12.10 -20.54 -0.42
N LYS A 11 12.75 -20.58 -1.59
CA LYS A 11 13.40 -21.79 -2.06
C LYS A 11 14.48 -22.21 -1.06
N SER A 12 14.37 -23.43 -0.53
CA SER A 12 15.40 -24.03 0.30
C SER A 12 16.60 -24.46 -0.57
N THR A 13 17.76 -24.67 0.06
CA THR A 13 18.95 -25.19 -0.60
C THR A 13 18.67 -26.60 -1.15
N PRO A 14 19.06 -26.89 -2.39
CA PRO A 14 18.74 -28.16 -3.04
C PRO A 14 19.68 -29.28 -2.59
N TYR A 15 19.23 -30.52 -2.68
CA TYR A 15 20.08 -31.70 -2.46
C TYR A 15 20.95 -32.05 -3.70
N LYS A 16 20.58 -31.58 -4.88
CA LYS A 16 21.31 -31.75 -6.15
C LYS A 16 21.55 -30.42 -6.77
N ARG A 17 22.69 -30.28 -7.48
CA ARG A 17 22.99 -29.07 -8.24
C ARG A 17 21.79 -28.70 -9.09
N THR A 18 21.36 -27.46 -8.93
CA THR A 18 20.24 -26.85 -9.65
C THR A 18 20.72 -25.59 -10.33
N PHE A 19 20.43 -25.47 -11.63
CA PHE A 19 20.66 -24.26 -12.40
C PHE A 19 19.41 -24.00 -13.22
N SER A 20 18.95 -22.75 -13.20
CA SER A 20 17.83 -22.31 -14.03
C SER A 20 18.10 -20.90 -14.52
N ALA A 21 17.96 -20.68 -15.80
CA ALA A 21 17.95 -19.35 -16.42
C ALA A 21 16.63 -19.14 -17.16
N THR A 22 16.05 -17.97 -17.00
CA THR A 22 14.80 -17.59 -17.64
C THR A 22 15.00 -16.26 -18.33
N ALA A 23 14.57 -16.17 -19.59
CA ALA A 23 14.44 -14.93 -20.33
C ALA A 23 13.05 -14.89 -20.97
N GLY A 24 12.35 -13.79 -20.79
CA GLY A 24 11.01 -13.58 -21.32
C GLY A 24 10.84 -12.15 -21.81
N THR A 25 10.06 -11.98 -22.85
CA THR A 25 9.67 -10.68 -23.39
C THR A 25 8.18 -10.63 -23.63
N GLY A 26 7.63 -9.45 -23.68
CA GLY A 26 6.25 -9.17 -24.02
C GLY A 26 6.12 -7.80 -24.66
N TYR A 27 4.95 -7.48 -25.16
CA TYR A 27 4.63 -6.16 -25.67
C TYR A 27 3.32 -5.68 -25.08
N ASN A 28 3.32 -4.47 -24.51
CA ASN A 28 2.11 -3.86 -24.01
C ASN A 28 1.56 -2.87 -25.05
N TRP A 29 0.36 -3.16 -25.55
CA TRP A 29 -0.27 -2.39 -26.61
C TRP A 29 -0.73 -0.99 -26.18
N VAL A 30 -1.02 -0.80 -24.86
CA VAL A 30 -1.47 0.50 -24.36
C VAL A 30 -0.29 1.45 -24.19
N SER A 31 0.83 0.99 -23.65
CA SER A 31 2.05 1.78 -23.53
C SER A 31 2.93 1.77 -24.79
N GLU A 32 2.63 0.90 -25.77
CA GLU A 32 3.37 0.69 -27.02
C GLU A 32 4.87 0.37 -26.79
N LYS A 33 5.17 -0.39 -25.74
CA LYS A 33 6.53 -0.70 -25.30
C LYS A 33 6.74 -2.18 -25.04
N ALA A 34 7.97 -2.63 -25.28
CA ALA A 34 8.40 -3.98 -24.97
C ALA A 34 8.67 -4.15 -23.46
N GLN A 35 8.35 -5.34 -22.95
CA GLN A 35 8.64 -5.78 -21.57
C GLN A 35 9.79 -6.78 -21.58
N LEU A 36 10.54 -6.84 -20.47
CA LEU A 36 11.65 -7.75 -20.28
C LEU A 36 11.59 -8.41 -18.90
N ASN A 37 11.75 -9.75 -18.88
CA ASN A 37 11.88 -10.53 -17.65
C ASN A 37 13.12 -11.41 -17.74
N LEU A 38 14.00 -11.32 -16.75
CA LEU A 38 15.21 -12.14 -16.62
C LEU A 38 15.24 -12.80 -15.25
N GLY A 39 15.69 -14.05 -15.19
CA GLY A 39 15.86 -14.76 -13.94
C GLY A 39 17.03 -15.74 -14.02
N LEU A 40 17.78 -15.82 -12.92
CA LEU A 40 18.86 -16.76 -12.75
C LEU A 40 18.74 -17.40 -11.36
N THR A 41 18.85 -18.71 -11.29
CA THR A 41 18.87 -19.44 -10.04
C THR A 41 19.98 -20.47 -10.08
N TYR A 42 20.80 -20.51 -9.03
CA TYR A 42 21.83 -21.52 -8.82
C TYR A 42 21.75 -22.06 -7.41
N GLY A 43 21.90 -23.36 -7.27
CA GLY A 43 21.98 -24.02 -5.99
C GLY A 43 22.84 -25.27 -6.05
N ASP A 44 23.61 -25.52 -5.00
CA ASP A 44 24.47 -26.70 -4.89
C ASP A 44 24.79 -27.01 -3.42
N ARG A 45 25.44 -28.14 -3.17
CA ARG A 45 25.95 -28.54 -1.86
C ARG A 45 27.45 -28.79 -1.91
N PHE A 46 28.13 -28.36 -0.85
CA PHE A 46 29.57 -28.42 -0.69
C PHE A 46 29.97 -29.15 0.60
N PHE A 47 31.25 -29.46 0.75
CA PHE A 47 31.82 -30.10 1.95
C PHE A 47 31.09 -31.38 2.35
N ASN A 48 31.05 -32.35 1.43
CA ASN A 48 30.33 -33.61 1.62
C ASN A 48 28.85 -33.42 1.97
N ASN A 49 28.19 -32.51 1.24
CA ASN A 49 26.79 -32.14 1.41
C ASN A 49 26.45 -31.42 2.73
N LYS A 50 27.45 -31.00 3.52
CA LYS A 50 27.18 -30.27 4.77
C LYS A 50 26.72 -28.85 4.58
N LEU A 51 27.25 -28.12 3.55
CA LEU A 51 26.89 -26.76 3.24
C LEU A 51 26.00 -26.73 2.00
N GLY A 52 24.75 -26.34 2.16
CA GLY A 52 23.85 -26.01 1.06
C GLY A 52 23.92 -24.52 0.75
N VAL A 53 23.88 -24.18 -0.53
CA VAL A 53 23.83 -22.80 -1.02
C VAL A 53 22.75 -22.68 -2.08
N MET A 54 21.96 -21.61 -2.04
CA MET A 54 20.96 -21.25 -3.04
C MET A 54 21.01 -19.75 -3.29
N ALA A 55 21.20 -19.35 -4.52
CA ALA A 55 21.15 -17.94 -4.93
C ALA A 55 20.16 -17.78 -6.10
N ALA A 56 19.37 -16.72 -6.06
CA ALA A 56 18.50 -16.34 -7.18
C ALA A 56 18.51 -14.84 -7.38
N ILE A 57 18.46 -14.44 -8.64
CA ILE A 57 18.36 -13.04 -9.09
C ILE A 57 17.24 -12.98 -10.11
N SER A 58 16.40 -11.95 -10.01
CA SER A 58 15.41 -11.64 -11.04
C SER A 58 15.39 -10.15 -11.35
N TYR A 59 15.16 -9.84 -12.61
CA TYR A 59 14.98 -8.50 -13.14
C TYR A 59 13.72 -8.47 -14.01
N GLN A 60 12.90 -7.47 -13.83
CA GLN A 60 11.73 -7.19 -14.65
C GLN A 60 11.67 -5.71 -15.00
N ASN A 61 11.44 -5.42 -16.28
CA ASN A 61 11.05 -4.10 -16.76
C ASN A 61 9.70 -4.26 -17.48
N ALA A 62 8.66 -3.65 -16.92
CA ALA A 62 7.29 -3.78 -17.40
C ALA A 62 6.66 -2.39 -17.60
N PRO A 63 6.86 -1.76 -18.76
CA PRO A 63 6.07 -0.61 -19.15
C PRO A 63 4.63 -1.06 -19.45
N VAL A 64 3.68 -0.37 -18.81
CA VAL A 64 2.24 -0.63 -18.93
C VAL A 64 1.49 0.69 -19.09
N GLY A 65 0.29 0.63 -19.63
CA GLY A 65 -0.64 1.75 -19.68
C GLY A 65 -2.04 1.28 -19.30
N SER A 66 -2.87 2.19 -18.87
CA SER A 66 -4.25 1.95 -18.52
C SER A 66 -5.11 3.14 -18.91
N ASP A 67 -6.25 2.87 -19.49
CA ASP A 67 -7.32 3.84 -19.71
C ASP A 67 -8.46 3.53 -18.77
N ASP A 68 -9.02 4.56 -18.15
CA ASP A 68 -9.98 4.40 -17.06
C ASP A 68 -11.05 5.51 -17.14
N VAL A 69 -12.30 5.15 -16.78
CA VAL A 69 -13.41 6.06 -16.56
C VAL A 69 -14.05 5.76 -15.21
N GLU A 70 -14.40 6.80 -14.49
CA GLU A 70 -15.04 6.71 -13.18
C GLU A 70 -16.19 7.69 -13.10
N PHE A 71 -17.26 7.26 -12.45
CA PHE A 71 -18.47 8.06 -12.28
C PHE A 71 -18.86 8.03 -10.81
N GLU A 72 -19.13 9.21 -10.26
CA GLU A 72 -19.66 9.35 -8.91
C GLU A 72 -21.13 9.74 -8.95
N TYR A 73 -21.90 9.15 -8.06
CA TYR A 73 -23.33 9.37 -7.95
C TYR A 73 -23.69 9.78 -6.53
N ASP A 74 -24.65 10.67 -6.42
CA ASP A 74 -25.22 11.09 -5.13
C ASP A 74 -26.76 11.14 -5.21
N VAL A 75 -27.40 11.29 -4.08
CA VAL A 75 -28.86 11.42 -3.99
C VAL A 75 -29.23 12.89 -3.89
N ASN A 76 -29.93 13.40 -4.90
CA ASN A 76 -30.36 14.78 -4.92
C ASN A 76 -31.49 15.05 -3.87
N LYS A 77 -31.86 16.33 -3.71
CA LYS A 77 -32.91 16.76 -2.74
C LYS A 77 -34.29 16.12 -2.99
N LYS A 78 -34.51 15.51 -4.16
CA LYS A 78 -35.76 14.81 -4.52
C LYS A 78 -35.69 13.30 -4.22
N GLY A 79 -34.53 12.78 -3.75
CA GLY A 79 -34.31 11.37 -3.51
C GLY A 79 -33.93 10.57 -4.77
N GLU A 80 -33.56 11.23 -5.88
CA GLU A 80 -33.15 10.60 -7.12
C GLU A 80 -31.63 10.43 -7.14
N VAL A 81 -31.14 9.28 -7.63
CA VAL A 81 -29.70 9.05 -7.85
C VAL A 81 -29.28 9.78 -9.13
N VAL A 82 -28.35 10.70 -8.99
CA VAL A 82 -27.83 11.53 -10.07
C VAL A 82 -26.29 11.42 -10.14
N MET A 83 -25.73 11.54 -11.34
CA MET A 83 -24.29 11.62 -11.52
C MET A 83 -23.82 13.02 -11.11
N VAL A 84 -22.86 13.10 -10.20
CA VAL A 84 -22.29 14.36 -9.69
C VAL A 84 -20.92 14.63 -10.26
N GLU A 85 -20.14 13.59 -10.57
CA GLU A 85 -18.80 13.71 -11.14
C GLU A 85 -18.54 12.60 -12.17
N ALA A 86 -17.78 12.94 -13.23
CA ALA A 86 -17.28 11.99 -14.21
C ALA A 86 -15.79 12.25 -14.48
N GLN A 87 -14.99 11.20 -14.44
CA GLN A 87 -13.55 11.27 -14.69
C GLN A 87 -13.15 10.39 -15.87
N LYS A 88 -12.17 10.86 -16.64
CA LYS A 88 -11.47 10.09 -17.67
C LYS A 88 -9.97 10.18 -17.36
N ARG A 89 -9.31 9.04 -17.28
CA ARG A 89 -7.90 8.95 -16.88
C ARG A 89 -7.12 8.08 -17.84
N GLN A 90 -5.89 8.48 -18.09
CA GLN A 90 -4.91 7.67 -18.78
C GLN A 90 -3.62 7.62 -17.97
N TYR A 91 -3.13 6.41 -17.74
CA TYR A 91 -1.91 6.13 -16.99
C TYR A 91 -0.84 5.57 -17.92
N TYR A 92 0.39 6.01 -17.69
CA TYR A 92 1.60 5.41 -18.23
C TYR A 92 2.53 5.08 -17.07
N VAL A 93 2.80 3.80 -16.87
CA VAL A 93 3.65 3.32 -15.77
C VAL A 93 4.79 2.50 -16.36
N THR A 94 6.02 2.78 -15.94
CA THR A 94 7.15 1.89 -16.16
C THR A 94 7.55 1.30 -14.82
N ARG A 95 7.31 0.00 -14.66
CA ARG A 95 7.63 -0.73 -13.43
C ARG A 95 8.87 -1.56 -13.59
N GLU A 96 9.92 -1.20 -12.86
CA GLU A 96 11.15 -1.97 -12.79
C GLU A 96 11.24 -2.68 -11.44
N ARG A 97 11.48 -3.99 -11.47
CA ARG A 97 11.66 -4.82 -10.27
C ARG A 97 12.98 -5.55 -10.33
N GLN A 98 13.69 -5.56 -9.21
CA GLN A 98 14.90 -6.32 -8.97
C GLN A 98 14.71 -7.13 -7.69
N SER A 99 15.04 -8.41 -7.72
CA SER A 99 14.98 -9.28 -6.56
C SER A 99 16.24 -10.13 -6.48
N TYR A 100 16.81 -10.17 -5.28
CA TYR A 100 17.98 -10.96 -4.95
C TYR A 100 17.65 -11.81 -3.74
N SER A 101 17.94 -13.10 -3.81
CA SER A 101 17.78 -13.99 -2.67
C SER A 101 18.99 -14.89 -2.51
N LEU A 102 19.36 -15.13 -1.26
CA LEU A 102 20.47 -15.97 -0.88
C LEU A 102 20.07 -16.83 0.32
N ALA A 103 20.31 -18.12 0.26
CA ALA A 103 20.05 -19.03 1.34
C ALA A 103 21.23 -19.98 1.54
N PHE A 104 21.60 -20.18 2.80
CA PHE A 104 22.59 -21.16 3.24
C PHE A 104 21.96 -22.06 4.29
N ASP A 105 22.33 -23.32 4.28
CA ASP A 105 22.18 -24.20 5.41
C ASP A 105 23.49 -24.95 5.68
N TYR A 106 23.78 -25.19 6.94
CA TYR A 106 24.96 -25.89 7.35
C TYR A 106 24.62 -26.97 8.37
N ASP A 107 24.79 -28.23 7.95
CA ASP A 107 24.61 -29.39 8.80
C ASP A 107 25.91 -29.61 9.61
N ILE A 108 25.96 -29.12 10.86
CA ILE A 108 27.08 -29.34 11.77
C ILE A 108 27.25 -30.84 11.97
N ASN A 109 26.13 -31.54 12.25
CA ASN A 109 25.99 -32.98 12.34
C ASN A 109 24.48 -33.33 12.13
N PRO A 110 24.07 -34.63 12.15
CA PRO A 110 22.67 -34.98 11.90
C PRO A 110 21.63 -34.37 12.85
N ASN A 111 22.08 -33.89 14.02
CA ASN A 111 21.20 -33.35 15.07
C ASN A 111 21.22 -31.83 15.14
N HIS A 112 22.13 -31.17 14.42
CA HIS A 112 22.34 -29.72 14.55
C HIS A 112 22.52 -29.06 13.18
N ARG A 113 21.61 -28.18 12.83
CA ARG A 113 21.61 -27.42 11.58
C ARG A 113 21.49 -25.94 11.83
N LEU A 114 22.20 -25.13 11.07
CA LEU A 114 22.09 -23.69 11.02
C LEU A 114 21.56 -23.25 9.66
N THR A 115 20.78 -22.19 9.62
CA THR A 115 20.25 -21.58 8.39
C THR A 115 20.49 -20.08 8.38
N LEU A 116 20.89 -19.55 7.23
CA LEU A 116 20.99 -18.11 6.98
C LEU A 116 20.26 -17.82 5.68
N GLN A 117 19.36 -16.84 5.70
CA GLN A 117 18.61 -16.41 4.52
C GLN A 117 18.61 -14.90 4.41
N GLY A 118 18.69 -14.41 3.18
CA GLY A 118 18.56 -13.00 2.89
C GLY A 118 17.77 -12.77 1.60
N ILE A 119 16.89 -11.77 1.62
CA ILE A 119 16.14 -11.31 0.46
C ILE A 119 16.28 -9.79 0.40
N TYR A 120 16.50 -9.28 -0.80
CA TYR A 120 16.43 -7.87 -1.10
C TYR A 120 15.60 -7.67 -2.37
N ASN A 121 14.57 -6.83 -2.29
CA ASN A 121 13.72 -6.45 -3.40
C ASN A 121 13.74 -4.94 -3.57
N ARG A 122 13.78 -4.50 -4.81
CA ARG A 122 13.66 -3.08 -5.18
C ARG A 122 12.67 -2.94 -6.32
N ARG A 123 11.75 -1.98 -6.18
CA ARG A 123 10.77 -1.61 -7.20
C ARG A 123 10.85 -0.11 -7.46
N HIS A 124 10.97 0.26 -8.73
CA HIS A 124 10.77 1.60 -9.22
C HIS A 124 9.49 1.63 -10.05
N ASP A 125 8.57 2.51 -9.71
CA ASP A 125 7.40 2.83 -10.52
C ASP A 125 7.50 4.29 -10.97
N TRP A 126 7.77 4.51 -12.26
CA TRP A 126 7.65 5.82 -12.88
C TRP A 126 6.26 5.93 -13.49
N GLU A 127 5.45 6.87 -13.00
CA GLU A 127 4.07 7.03 -13.41
C GLU A 127 3.80 8.45 -13.89
N ASN A 128 3.09 8.56 -15.04
CA ASN A 128 2.38 9.75 -15.44
C ASN A 128 0.89 9.43 -15.49
N ARG A 129 0.07 10.39 -15.06
CA ARG A 129 -1.39 10.34 -15.17
C ARG A 129 -1.88 11.61 -15.80
N TYR A 130 -2.81 11.48 -16.72
CA TYR A 130 -3.57 12.56 -17.32
C TYR A 130 -5.03 12.32 -17.00
N ARG A 131 -5.67 13.27 -16.31
CA ARG A 131 -7.04 13.15 -15.84
C ARG A 131 -7.84 14.38 -16.23
N VAL A 132 -9.04 14.18 -16.79
CA VAL A 132 -10.08 15.20 -16.87
C VAL A 132 -11.21 14.81 -15.95
N THR A 133 -11.71 15.78 -15.19
CA THR A 133 -12.82 15.63 -14.25
C THR A 133 -13.90 16.65 -14.60
N TYR A 134 -15.12 16.20 -14.78
CA TYR A 134 -16.31 17.05 -14.91
C TYR A 134 -17.05 17.01 -13.60
N LYS A 135 -17.30 18.18 -13.01
CA LYS A 135 -17.87 18.33 -11.67
C LYS A 135 -19.21 19.04 -11.67
N ASP A 136 -19.94 18.85 -10.59
CA ASP A 136 -21.24 19.49 -10.34
C ASP A 136 -22.28 19.14 -11.43
N LEU A 137 -22.23 17.90 -11.95
CA LEU A 137 -23.05 17.45 -13.07
C LEU A 137 -24.56 17.39 -12.73
N ASP A 138 -24.92 17.33 -11.46
CA ASP A 138 -26.30 17.43 -10.95
C ASP A 138 -26.83 18.87 -10.95
N LYS A 139 -25.95 19.89 -11.02
CA LYS A 139 -26.31 21.30 -11.05
C LYS A 139 -26.59 21.75 -12.49
N THR A 140 -27.73 21.33 -13.00
CA THR A 140 -28.18 21.71 -14.34
C THR A 140 -28.93 23.04 -14.32
N GLY A 141 -28.54 23.95 -15.22
CA GLY A 141 -29.16 25.28 -15.35
C GLY A 141 -28.26 26.38 -14.81
N LEU A 142 -28.86 27.58 -14.74
CA LEU A 142 -28.18 28.80 -14.29
C LEU A 142 -28.38 29.00 -12.80
N ASP A 143 -27.40 29.59 -12.14
CA ASP A 143 -27.54 30.11 -10.78
C ASP A 143 -28.34 31.42 -10.71
N ASP A 144 -28.43 32.02 -9.53
CA ASP A 144 -29.14 33.29 -9.31
C ASP A 144 -28.48 34.49 -10.05
N GLU A 145 -27.22 34.32 -10.45
CA GLU A 145 -26.43 35.31 -11.18
C GLU A 145 -26.49 35.10 -12.71
N GLY A 146 -27.14 34.03 -13.14
CA GLY A 146 -27.32 33.67 -14.55
C GLY A 146 -26.11 32.92 -15.14
N GLU A 147 -25.28 32.31 -14.31
CA GLU A 147 -24.10 31.56 -14.71
C GLU A 147 -24.35 30.04 -14.64
N MET A 148 -23.74 29.29 -15.54
CA MET A 148 -23.69 27.83 -15.45
C MET A 148 -22.85 27.37 -14.26
N GLN A 149 -23.29 26.33 -13.57
CA GLN A 149 -22.73 25.91 -12.28
C GLN A 149 -21.71 24.79 -12.37
N GLN A 150 -21.58 24.16 -13.53
CA GLN A 150 -20.68 23.04 -13.72
C GLN A 150 -19.24 23.51 -14.00
N SER A 151 -18.26 22.62 -13.75
CA SER A 151 -16.86 22.92 -14.00
C SER A 151 -16.12 21.71 -14.59
N ALA A 152 -15.01 21.99 -15.27
CA ALA A 152 -14.05 20.97 -15.71
C ALA A 152 -12.68 21.21 -15.09
N GLN A 153 -11.97 20.14 -14.76
CA GLN A 153 -10.59 20.17 -14.28
C GLN A 153 -9.74 19.25 -15.13
N ILE A 154 -8.51 19.65 -15.42
CA ILE A 154 -7.51 18.78 -16.00
C ILE A 154 -6.30 18.70 -15.08
N GLU A 155 -5.74 17.52 -14.97
CA GLU A 155 -4.60 17.24 -14.11
C GLU A 155 -3.53 16.51 -14.87
N THR A 156 -2.29 16.97 -14.71
CA THR A 156 -1.08 16.25 -15.11
C THR A 156 -0.29 15.86 -13.88
N LYS A 157 -0.07 14.56 -13.70
CA LYS A 157 0.80 14.00 -12.68
C LYS A 157 2.16 13.66 -13.29
N GLY A 158 3.23 14.13 -12.64
CA GLY A 158 4.59 13.94 -13.11
C GLY A 158 5.63 14.07 -12.02
N GLY A 159 6.82 14.47 -12.40
CA GLY A 159 7.97 14.69 -11.54
C GLY A 159 9.03 15.49 -12.26
N THR A 160 10.24 15.54 -11.71
CA THR A 160 11.39 16.25 -12.27
C THR A 160 12.08 15.45 -13.39
N PRO A 161 12.98 16.06 -14.19
CA PRO A 161 13.79 15.36 -15.17
C PRO A 161 14.63 14.22 -14.56
N ASN A 162 15.08 14.35 -13.30
CA ASN A 162 15.80 13.31 -12.57
C ASN A 162 14.94 12.05 -12.38
N ASN A 163 13.62 12.21 -12.34
CA ASN A 163 12.65 11.13 -12.25
C ASN A 163 11.99 10.83 -13.61
N LYS A 164 12.66 11.14 -14.73
CA LYS A 164 12.13 10.94 -16.10
C LYS A 164 10.83 11.72 -16.38
N ASN A 165 10.66 12.88 -15.75
CA ASN A 165 9.43 13.69 -15.76
C ASN A 165 8.19 12.91 -15.30
N ALA A 166 8.37 11.90 -14.47
CA ALA A 166 7.32 11.06 -13.94
C ALA A 166 7.36 11.06 -12.40
N ARG A 167 6.24 10.80 -11.77
CA ARG A 167 6.22 10.46 -10.35
C ARG A 167 7.01 9.18 -10.16
N LEU A 168 8.02 9.23 -9.33
CA LEU A 168 8.77 8.05 -8.91
C LEU A 168 8.24 7.55 -7.57
N GLU A 169 7.89 6.26 -7.51
CA GLU A 169 7.71 5.53 -6.27
C GLU A 169 8.79 4.47 -6.18
N LEU A 170 9.69 4.64 -5.22
CA LEU A 170 10.77 3.71 -4.93
C LEU A 170 10.39 2.90 -3.70
N GLN A 171 10.16 1.60 -3.88
CA GLN A 171 9.94 0.68 -2.78
C GLN A 171 11.11 -0.29 -2.65
N GLN A 172 11.57 -0.48 -1.41
CA GLN A 172 12.62 -1.44 -1.10
C GLN A 172 12.19 -2.30 0.07
N THR A 173 12.46 -3.59 0.00
CA THR A 173 12.28 -4.52 1.12
C THR A 173 13.50 -5.39 1.26
N MET A 174 13.99 -5.55 2.47
CA MET A 174 15.01 -6.52 2.80
C MET A 174 14.62 -7.31 4.05
N ASP A 175 14.98 -8.58 4.07
CA ASP A 175 14.85 -9.46 5.22
C ASP A 175 16.11 -10.31 5.32
N PHE A 176 16.70 -10.35 6.51
CA PHE A 176 17.80 -11.24 6.86
C PHE A 176 17.38 -12.08 8.04
N SER A 177 17.52 -13.39 7.94
CA SER A 177 17.17 -14.32 9.00
C SER A 177 18.27 -15.35 9.23
N LEU A 178 18.61 -15.55 10.50
CA LEU A 178 19.48 -16.58 11.01
C LEU A 178 18.66 -17.52 11.88
N GLY A 179 18.82 -18.83 11.72
CA GLY A 179 18.10 -19.81 12.50
C GLY A 179 18.93 -21.02 12.82
N GLY A 180 18.45 -21.82 13.76
CA GLY A 180 19.03 -23.09 14.10
C GLY A 180 17.98 -24.13 14.52
N GLU A 181 18.23 -25.37 14.16
CA GLU A 181 17.44 -26.54 14.54
C GLU A 181 18.37 -27.51 15.26
N HIS A 182 17.95 -27.96 16.45
CA HIS A 182 18.79 -28.77 17.32
C HIS A 182 17.99 -29.89 17.96
N GLN A 183 18.56 -31.08 17.98
CA GLN A 183 17.99 -32.26 18.63
C GLN A 183 18.87 -32.68 19.80
N PHE A 184 18.36 -32.53 21.01
CA PHE A 184 19.04 -32.94 22.25
C PHE A 184 18.33 -34.16 22.87
N GLY A 185 18.67 -35.36 22.38
CA GLY A 185 17.95 -36.55 22.73
C GLY A 185 16.48 -36.50 22.30
N LYS A 186 15.55 -36.43 23.25
CA LYS A 186 14.11 -36.28 22.95
C LYS A 186 13.67 -34.81 22.76
N LEU A 187 14.47 -33.85 23.22
CA LEU A 187 14.14 -32.44 23.13
C LEU A 187 14.57 -31.88 21.77
N SER A 188 13.63 -31.39 20.99
CA SER A 188 13.88 -30.55 19.80
C SER A 188 13.83 -29.09 20.17
N MET A 189 14.74 -28.28 19.64
CA MET A 189 14.78 -26.85 19.77
C MET A 189 14.92 -26.21 18.40
N ASP A 190 14.10 -25.22 18.09
CA ASP A 190 14.34 -24.29 17.00
C ASP A 190 14.41 -22.84 17.51
N TRP A 191 15.30 -22.07 16.94
CA TRP A 191 15.42 -20.65 17.22
C TRP A 191 15.62 -19.85 15.94
N GLY A 192 15.30 -18.56 15.99
CA GLY A 192 15.50 -17.65 14.89
C GLY A 192 15.65 -16.21 15.35
N ALA A 193 16.51 -15.49 14.64
CA ALA A 193 16.65 -14.05 14.71
C ALA A 193 16.46 -13.49 13.30
N SER A 194 15.68 -12.43 13.14
CA SER A 194 15.54 -11.77 11.84
C SER A 194 15.46 -10.26 12.00
N TYR A 195 15.97 -9.57 10.96
CA TYR A 195 15.83 -8.16 10.77
C TYR A 195 15.24 -7.92 9.38
N ALA A 196 14.14 -7.18 9.33
CA ALA A 196 13.52 -6.75 8.10
C ALA A 196 13.39 -5.22 8.05
N ARG A 197 13.55 -4.65 6.86
CA ARG A 197 13.30 -3.23 6.59
C ARG A 197 12.48 -3.09 5.32
N ALA A 198 11.46 -2.24 5.35
CA ALA A 198 10.71 -1.80 4.18
C ALA A 198 10.76 -0.28 4.10
N THR A 199 10.96 0.26 2.89
CA THR A 199 10.90 1.71 2.62
C THR A 199 10.02 1.99 1.42
N GLU A 200 9.40 3.16 1.43
CA GLU A 200 8.72 3.76 0.28
C GLU A 200 9.11 5.24 0.20
N ASP A 201 9.75 5.63 -0.91
CA ASP A 201 10.19 6.99 -1.16
C ASP A 201 9.49 7.51 -2.42
N ARG A 202 8.91 8.71 -2.34
CA ARG A 202 8.30 9.41 -3.47
C ARG A 202 8.90 10.82 -3.56
N PRO A 203 10.07 10.96 -4.18
CA PRO A 203 10.72 12.26 -4.30
C PRO A 203 10.11 13.08 -5.43
N ASN A 204 9.83 14.36 -5.15
CA ASN A 204 9.39 15.35 -6.13
C ASN A 204 8.17 14.90 -6.96
N GLU A 205 7.16 14.34 -6.31
CA GLU A 205 5.88 14.04 -6.92
C GLU A 205 5.14 15.35 -7.21
N ARG A 206 4.81 15.63 -8.48
CA ARG A 206 4.21 16.88 -8.92
C ARG A 206 2.82 16.66 -9.50
N TYR A 207 1.91 17.57 -9.13
CA TYR A 207 0.59 17.68 -9.75
C TYR A 207 0.41 19.10 -10.28
N PHE A 208 -0.14 19.21 -11.50
CA PHE A 208 -0.57 20.48 -12.06
C PHE A 208 -2.04 20.38 -12.44
N ASN A 209 -2.88 21.03 -11.66
CA ASN A 209 -4.32 21.11 -11.83
C ASN A 209 -4.74 22.45 -12.42
N LEU A 210 -5.53 22.39 -13.49
CA LEU A 210 -6.16 23.55 -14.10
C LEU A 210 -7.67 23.39 -14.04
N LYS A 211 -8.40 24.51 -13.97
CA LYS A 211 -9.86 24.53 -13.85
C LYS A 211 -10.50 25.48 -14.88
N GLN A 212 -11.65 25.08 -15.38
CA GLN A 212 -12.61 25.96 -16.06
C GLN A 212 -13.92 25.94 -15.30
N ASP A 213 -14.46 27.11 -15.01
CA ASP A 213 -15.75 27.30 -14.35
C ASP A 213 -16.83 27.72 -15.34
N PHE A 214 -18.07 27.76 -14.89
CA PHE A 214 -19.23 28.24 -15.61
C PHE A 214 -19.51 27.47 -16.92
N LEU A 215 -19.37 26.15 -16.84
CA LEU A 215 -19.64 25.25 -17.96
C LEU A 215 -21.02 24.59 -17.83
N GLY A 216 -21.57 24.15 -18.96
CA GLY A 216 -22.76 23.32 -19.03
C GLY A 216 -22.43 22.01 -19.76
N PHE A 217 -22.66 20.90 -19.11
CA PHE A 217 -22.49 19.57 -19.64
C PHE A 217 -23.79 18.78 -19.56
N ASP A 218 -24.05 17.96 -20.57
CA ASP A 218 -25.12 16.98 -20.53
C ASP A 218 -24.54 15.60 -20.21
N VAL A 219 -25.20 14.89 -19.29
CA VAL A 219 -24.93 13.49 -18.99
C VAL A 219 -25.82 12.64 -19.90
N VAL A 220 -25.20 11.84 -20.75
CA VAL A 220 -25.90 10.94 -21.67
C VAL A 220 -25.92 9.54 -21.08
N ASP A 221 -27.09 8.88 -21.15
CA ASP A 221 -27.28 7.48 -20.73
C ASP A 221 -26.89 7.23 -19.25
N ALA A 222 -27.21 8.17 -18.35
CA ALA A 222 -26.85 8.13 -16.93
C ALA A 222 -27.26 6.85 -16.19
N GLY A 223 -28.31 6.15 -16.66
CA GLY A 223 -28.78 4.89 -16.10
C GLY A 223 -28.18 3.63 -16.76
N ASP A 224 -27.37 3.79 -17.80
CA ASP A 224 -26.76 2.68 -18.54
C ASP A 224 -25.41 2.26 -17.98
N ARG A 225 -24.90 1.14 -18.50
CA ARG A 225 -23.58 0.61 -18.13
C ARG A 225 -22.41 1.51 -18.59
N PHE A 226 -22.62 2.32 -19.62
CA PHE A 226 -21.60 3.15 -20.27
C PHE A 226 -22.05 4.60 -20.45
N PRO A 227 -22.40 5.29 -19.34
CA PRO A 227 -22.76 6.69 -19.41
C PRO A 227 -21.56 7.53 -19.84
N TYR A 228 -21.83 8.71 -20.40
CA TYR A 228 -20.77 9.64 -20.75
C TYR A 228 -21.24 11.10 -20.62
N VAL A 229 -20.29 12.01 -20.50
CA VAL A 229 -20.53 13.44 -20.46
C VAL A 229 -20.19 14.00 -21.83
N THR A 230 -21.07 14.85 -22.36
CA THR A 230 -20.78 15.60 -23.58
C THR A 230 -19.63 16.57 -23.34
N THR A 231 -18.72 16.64 -24.30
CA THR A 231 -17.56 17.54 -24.25
C THR A 231 -17.76 18.79 -25.08
N ASP A 232 -18.99 19.07 -25.50
CA ASP A 232 -19.30 20.26 -26.26
C ASP A 232 -19.28 21.49 -25.32
N VAL A 233 -18.13 22.09 -25.25
CA VAL A 233 -17.85 23.32 -24.49
C VAL A 233 -18.52 24.56 -25.12
N SER A 234 -19.32 24.42 -26.17
CA SER A 234 -20.05 25.54 -26.80
C SER A 234 -21.23 26.05 -25.97
N LEU A 235 -21.62 25.30 -24.94
CA LEU A 235 -22.69 25.67 -24.01
C LEU A 235 -22.23 26.63 -22.92
N HIS A 236 -21.34 27.54 -23.23
CA HIS A 236 -20.99 28.64 -22.33
C HIS A 236 -22.13 29.63 -22.33
N ASN A 237 -22.89 29.65 -21.27
CA ASN A 237 -23.80 30.74 -21.00
C ASN A 237 -23.10 31.68 -20.02
N GLY A 238 -23.08 32.96 -20.29
CA GLY A 238 -22.59 33.94 -19.36
C GLY A 238 -21.68 34.99 -19.96
N LYS A 239 -21.00 35.72 -19.17
CA LYS A 239 -20.30 36.99 -19.45
C LYS A 239 -19.29 36.89 -20.59
N ALA A 240 -19.33 37.90 -21.42
CA ALA A 240 -18.52 38.06 -22.65
C ALA A 240 -17.12 38.61 -22.37
N ASP A 241 -16.51 38.26 -21.28
CA ASP A 241 -15.25 38.85 -20.84
C ASP A 241 -14.07 37.91 -21.05
N GLY A 242 -13.64 37.68 -22.22
CA GLY A 242 -12.33 37.17 -22.60
C GLY A 242 -11.73 35.98 -21.83
N GLU A 243 -12.38 35.49 -20.78
CA GLU A 243 -11.91 34.43 -19.89
C GLU A 243 -12.46 33.03 -20.22
N ARG A 244 -13.50 32.99 -21.05
CA ARG A 244 -14.17 31.75 -21.43
C ARG A 244 -13.27 30.81 -22.20
N GLY A 245 -13.32 29.55 -21.82
CA GLY A 245 -12.52 28.52 -22.44
C GLY A 245 -11.04 28.52 -22.05
N LYS A 246 -10.65 29.40 -21.13
CA LYS A 246 -9.30 29.44 -20.61
C LYS A 246 -9.17 28.53 -19.37
N TRP A 247 -8.06 27.85 -19.28
CA TRP A 247 -7.72 27.00 -18.14
C TRP A 247 -7.00 27.83 -17.08
N LYS A 248 -7.65 28.09 -15.95
CA LYS A 248 -7.04 28.76 -14.79
C LYS A 248 -6.14 27.79 -14.02
N VAL A 249 -5.01 28.30 -13.54
CA VAL A 249 -4.14 27.56 -12.61
C VAL A 249 -4.87 27.44 -11.28
N LYS A 250 -5.13 26.20 -10.86
CA LYS A 250 -5.82 25.89 -9.61
C LYS A 250 -4.84 25.43 -8.53
N GLU A 251 -3.91 24.55 -8.90
CA GLU A 251 -3.01 23.89 -7.96
C GLU A 251 -1.74 23.49 -8.71
N LEU A 252 -0.58 23.74 -8.12
CA LEU A 252 0.71 23.24 -8.59
C LEU A 252 1.49 22.74 -7.40
N THR A 253 1.38 21.46 -7.10
CA THR A 253 2.01 20.88 -5.91
C THR A 253 3.29 20.12 -6.22
N GLU A 254 4.22 20.17 -5.28
CA GLU A 254 5.35 19.24 -5.20
C GLU A 254 5.39 18.63 -3.80
N SER A 255 5.35 17.30 -3.74
CA SER A 255 5.47 16.56 -2.49
C SER A 255 6.68 15.64 -2.47
N ASN A 256 7.25 15.49 -1.27
CA ASN A 256 8.30 14.51 -0.96
C ASN A 256 7.78 13.63 0.17
N GLN A 257 7.80 12.32 -0.02
CA GLN A 257 7.38 11.34 0.97
C GLN A 257 8.47 10.34 1.24
N GLU A 258 8.73 10.07 2.53
CA GLU A 258 9.57 8.98 3.01
C GLU A 258 8.80 8.19 4.07
N ILE A 259 8.66 6.89 3.84
CA ILE A 259 8.07 5.96 4.81
C ILE A 259 9.02 4.80 5.00
N TYR A 260 9.32 4.46 6.26
CA TYR A 260 10.09 3.25 6.54
C TYR A 260 9.54 2.48 7.74
N GLU A 261 9.73 1.17 7.69
CA GLU A 261 9.39 0.24 8.76
C GLU A 261 10.56 -0.71 8.99
N ASN A 262 10.97 -0.87 10.25
CA ASN A 262 11.99 -1.81 10.67
C ASN A 262 11.39 -2.83 11.64
N ASP A 263 11.69 -4.10 11.43
CA ASP A 263 11.26 -5.22 12.27
C ASP A 263 12.47 -6.00 12.77
N LEU A 264 12.62 -6.13 14.07
CA LEU A 264 13.57 -7.04 14.70
C LEU A 264 12.80 -8.13 15.42
N LYS A 265 13.11 -9.40 15.13
CA LYS A 265 12.40 -10.56 15.69
C LYS A 265 13.38 -11.58 16.24
N PHE A 266 13.03 -12.09 17.43
CA PHE A 266 13.70 -13.25 18.04
C PHE A 266 12.66 -14.27 18.42
N LYS A 267 12.91 -15.54 18.18
CA LYS A 267 12.06 -16.65 18.63
C LYS A 267 12.91 -17.84 19.12
N VAL A 268 12.36 -18.56 20.07
CA VAL A 268 12.86 -19.87 20.47
C VAL A 268 11.66 -20.78 20.78
N ASN A 269 11.69 -21.98 20.26
CA ASN A 269 10.65 -22.99 20.49
C ASN A 269 11.31 -24.30 20.93
N PHE A 270 10.62 -25.04 21.77
CA PHE A 270 11.00 -26.36 22.23
C PHE A 270 9.85 -27.33 22.01
N GLU A 271 10.17 -28.55 21.64
CA GLU A 271 9.23 -29.66 21.56
C GLU A 271 9.80 -30.87 22.29
N LEU A 272 9.03 -31.41 23.23
CA LEU A 272 9.38 -32.56 24.04
C LEU A 272 8.30 -33.63 23.91
N PRO A 273 8.54 -34.72 23.15
CA PRO A 273 7.70 -35.91 23.22
C PRO A 273 7.81 -36.54 24.60
N LEU A 274 6.68 -36.67 25.33
CA LEU A 274 6.64 -37.25 26.65
C LEU A 274 6.41 -38.77 26.57
N THR A 275 5.41 -39.16 25.72
CA THR A 275 5.14 -40.59 25.45
C THR A 275 4.99 -40.83 23.94
N ASN A 276 5.22 -42.05 23.51
CA ASN A 276 5.12 -42.45 22.11
C ASN A 276 3.94 -43.41 21.86
N GLY A 277 3.65 -43.66 20.59
CA GLY A 277 2.63 -44.64 20.17
C GLY A 277 1.23 -44.04 20.05
N ILE A 278 0.22 -44.91 20.10
CA ILE A 278 -1.18 -44.53 19.86
C ILE A 278 -1.78 -43.60 20.94
N TYR A 279 -1.12 -43.50 22.09
CA TYR A 279 -1.42 -42.58 23.18
C TYR A 279 -0.30 -41.56 23.37
N GLY A 280 0.50 -41.37 22.31
CA GLY A 280 1.61 -40.41 22.34
C GLY A 280 1.15 -39.02 22.65
N ASN A 281 1.95 -38.32 23.43
CA ASN A 281 1.76 -36.92 23.72
C ASN A 281 3.07 -36.14 23.62
N SER A 282 2.94 -34.83 23.35
CA SER A 282 4.08 -33.93 23.31
C SER A 282 3.72 -32.57 23.90
N LEU A 283 4.75 -31.96 24.43
CA LEU A 283 4.72 -30.64 24.96
C LEU A 283 5.51 -29.71 24.04
N LYS A 284 4.90 -28.58 23.62
CA LYS A 284 5.57 -27.52 22.87
C LYS A 284 5.46 -26.22 23.67
N PHE A 285 6.56 -25.52 23.79
CA PHE A 285 6.57 -24.22 24.43
C PHE A 285 7.63 -23.32 23.81
N GLY A 286 7.46 -22.03 23.94
CA GLY A 286 8.42 -21.11 23.37
C GLY A 286 8.12 -19.66 23.69
N ALA A 287 9.03 -18.81 23.27
CA ALA A 287 8.92 -17.37 23.41
C ALA A 287 9.28 -16.67 22.09
N LYS A 288 8.71 -15.49 21.89
CA LYS A 288 8.99 -14.62 20.76
C LYS A 288 8.97 -13.17 21.20
N TYR A 289 9.94 -12.42 20.72
CA TYR A 289 10.01 -10.97 20.84
C TYR A 289 10.00 -10.34 19.46
N VAL A 290 9.23 -9.29 19.27
CA VAL A 290 9.19 -8.47 18.06
C VAL A 290 9.31 -7.01 18.48
N SER A 291 10.23 -6.28 17.88
CA SER A 291 10.32 -4.82 17.97
C SER A 291 10.15 -4.25 16.58
N LYS A 292 9.14 -3.42 16.39
CA LYS A 292 8.79 -2.76 15.16
C LYS A 292 8.87 -1.24 15.34
N THR A 293 9.49 -0.55 14.38
CA THR A 293 9.43 0.91 14.28
C THR A 293 8.88 1.30 12.92
N LYS A 294 8.04 2.31 12.87
CA LYS A 294 7.49 2.85 11.63
C LYS A 294 7.46 4.36 11.69
N ASP A 295 7.97 4.97 10.64
CA ASP A 295 8.00 6.41 10.43
C ASP A 295 7.33 6.75 9.11
N ARG A 296 6.58 7.83 9.09
CA ARG A 296 6.02 8.47 7.91
C ARG A 296 6.36 9.95 7.97
N ASP A 297 7.01 10.42 6.93
CA ASP A 297 7.33 11.83 6.72
C ASP A 297 6.89 12.25 5.31
N VAL A 298 6.01 13.26 5.24
CA VAL A 298 5.48 13.85 4.01
C VAL A 298 5.55 15.36 4.16
N ILE A 299 6.16 15.99 3.16
CA ILE A 299 6.19 17.44 3.02
C ILE A 299 5.62 17.77 1.64
N CYS A 300 4.62 18.63 1.60
CA CYS A 300 3.97 19.10 0.37
C CYS A 300 3.94 20.62 0.35
N TYR A 301 4.21 21.20 -0.81
CA TYR A 301 4.06 22.63 -1.07
C TYR A 301 3.15 22.86 -2.27
N ASP A 302 2.29 23.86 -2.19
CA ASP A 302 1.55 24.41 -3.33
C ASP A 302 2.26 25.69 -3.84
N TYR A 303 2.46 25.75 -5.13
CA TYR A 303 3.13 26.82 -5.86
C TYR A 303 2.20 27.52 -6.83
N ALA A 304 0.87 27.32 -6.76
CA ALA A 304 -0.06 27.87 -7.73
C ALA A 304 0.01 29.41 -7.80
N ASP A 305 0.03 30.08 -6.66
CA ASP A 305 0.12 31.55 -6.61
C ASP A 305 1.51 32.04 -7.01
N ALA A 306 2.56 31.41 -6.52
CA ALA A 306 3.93 31.74 -6.94
C ALA A 306 4.16 31.53 -8.45
N TYR A 307 3.46 30.56 -9.07
CA TYR A 307 3.47 30.37 -10.52
C TYR A 307 2.80 31.53 -11.24
N LYS A 308 1.59 31.95 -10.79
CA LYS A 308 0.85 33.07 -11.36
C LYS A 308 1.68 34.37 -11.31
N ASP A 309 2.33 34.63 -10.18
CA ASP A 309 3.17 35.81 -9.98
C ASP A 309 4.43 35.75 -10.85
N THR A 310 5.09 34.59 -10.93
CA THR A 310 6.32 34.42 -11.72
C THR A 310 6.10 34.61 -13.21
N TYR A 311 4.96 34.16 -13.73
CA TYR A 311 4.65 34.21 -15.16
C TYR A 311 3.65 35.31 -15.54
N ASP A 312 3.23 36.12 -14.59
CA ASP A 312 2.22 37.22 -14.76
C ASP A 312 0.97 36.71 -15.50
N THR A 313 0.44 35.56 -15.06
CA THR A 313 -0.73 34.95 -15.70
C THR A 313 -1.48 34.02 -14.77
N GLU A 314 -2.80 34.10 -14.78
CA GLU A 314 -3.69 33.13 -14.12
C GLU A 314 -3.98 31.90 -15.01
N TYR A 315 -3.60 31.92 -16.28
CA TYR A 315 -4.05 30.98 -17.29
C TYR A 315 -2.90 30.17 -17.90
N MET A 316 -3.20 28.94 -18.25
CA MET A 316 -2.32 28.06 -19.01
C MET A 316 -2.86 27.86 -20.44
N ASN A 317 -2.11 28.33 -21.44
CA ASN A 317 -2.51 28.26 -22.84
C ASN A 317 -1.77 27.16 -23.64
N ASN A 318 -0.64 26.67 -23.13
CA ASN A 318 0.20 25.69 -23.84
C ASN A 318 -0.19 24.25 -23.46
N LEU A 319 -1.40 23.85 -23.85
CA LEU A 319 -1.87 22.48 -23.69
C LEU A 319 -1.58 21.69 -24.96
N THR A 320 -1.22 20.44 -24.80
CA THR A 320 -0.92 19.53 -25.90
C THR A 320 -1.52 18.15 -25.63
N SER A 321 -1.79 17.42 -26.71
CA SER A 321 -2.29 16.06 -26.59
C SER A 321 -1.21 15.18 -25.95
N GLN A 322 -1.51 14.61 -24.80
CA GLN A 322 -0.62 13.71 -24.03
C GLN A 322 -1.13 12.28 -24.05
N ILE A 323 -2.35 12.09 -24.49
CA ILE A 323 -3.00 10.78 -24.53
C ILE A 323 -2.89 10.19 -25.94
N ARG A 324 -2.81 8.88 -25.99
CA ARG A 324 -2.79 8.13 -27.24
C ARG A 324 -4.16 8.13 -27.92
N ASP A 325 -4.18 7.90 -29.22
CA ASP A 325 -5.40 7.57 -29.94
C ASP A 325 -5.94 6.19 -29.51
N GLY A 326 -7.26 5.98 -29.63
CA GLY A 326 -7.88 4.71 -29.32
C GLY A 326 -8.02 4.43 -27.81
N PHE A 327 -8.63 5.37 -27.09
CA PHE A 327 -9.00 5.19 -25.69
C PHE A 327 -9.86 3.91 -25.52
N MET A 328 -9.41 2.97 -24.65
CA MET A 328 -9.96 1.62 -24.56
C MET A 328 -11.45 1.53 -24.17
N PRO A 329 -11.98 2.36 -23.25
CA PRO A 329 -13.41 2.35 -22.92
C PRO A 329 -14.34 2.78 -24.05
N GLY A 330 -13.81 3.47 -25.06
CA GLY A 330 -14.59 3.89 -26.24
C GLY A 330 -14.32 5.34 -26.65
N SER A 331 -14.64 5.66 -27.92
CA SER A 331 -14.38 6.98 -28.50
C SER A 331 -15.17 8.11 -27.84
N GLN A 332 -16.33 7.81 -27.24
CA GLN A 332 -17.14 8.77 -26.46
C GLN A 332 -16.41 9.29 -25.22
N TYR A 333 -15.36 8.62 -24.75
CA TYR A 333 -14.55 9.02 -23.61
C TYR A 333 -13.27 9.77 -23.97
N LYS A 334 -13.12 10.22 -25.21
CA LYS A 334 -11.94 10.97 -25.62
C LYS A 334 -11.74 12.17 -24.70
N ALA A 335 -10.53 12.29 -24.16
CA ALA A 335 -10.15 13.40 -23.29
C ALA A 335 -9.62 14.59 -24.08
N THR A 336 -9.42 15.71 -23.39
CA THR A 336 -8.87 16.96 -23.93
C THR A 336 -7.32 16.96 -23.92
N ASP A 337 -6.73 18.11 -24.25
CA ASP A 337 -5.29 18.35 -24.11
C ASP A 337 -4.92 18.60 -22.64
N PHE A 338 -3.63 18.41 -22.32
CA PHE A 338 -3.09 18.53 -20.96
C PHE A 338 -1.79 19.33 -20.95
N VAL A 339 -1.34 19.74 -19.77
CA VAL A 339 0.02 20.20 -19.55
C VAL A 339 0.96 19.02 -19.80
N SER A 340 2.03 19.21 -20.59
CA SER A 340 2.99 18.13 -20.83
C SER A 340 3.80 17.81 -19.58
N LYS A 341 4.16 16.56 -19.40
CA LYS A 341 5.06 16.13 -18.30
C LYS A 341 6.46 16.78 -18.40
N GLU A 342 6.91 17.07 -19.62
CA GLU A 342 8.17 17.75 -19.87
C GLU A 342 8.12 19.20 -19.37
N TYR A 343 7.02 19.90 -19.63
CA TYR A 343 6.83 21.26 -19.09
C TYR A 343 6.74 21.24 -17.57
N LEU A 344 5.88 20.40 -16.99
CA LEU A 344 5.76 20.25 -15.54
C LEU A 344 7.11 19.92 -14.89
N GLY A 345 7.88 18.99 -15.49
CA GLY A 345 9.18 18.62 -15.00
C GLY A 345 10.24 19.73 -15.09
N SER A 346 10.12 20.62 -16.09
CA SER A 346 11.06 21.72 -16.31
C SER A 346 10.89 22.91 -15.37
N LEU A 347 9.77 22.99 -14.64
CA LEU A 347 9.51 24.09 -13.71
C LEU A 347 10.53 24.07 -12.56
N ASN A 348 11.19 25.20 -12.33
CA ASN A 348 12.14 25.35 -11.23
C ASN A 348 11.43 25.86 -9.97
N LEU A 349 10.69 24.96 -9.32
CA LEU A 349 9.89 25.29 -8.12
C LEU A 349 10.76 25.74 -6.93
N ALA A 350 12.02 25.32 -6.87
CA ALA A 350 12.94 25.75 -5.82
C ALA A 350 13.23 27.25 -5.80
N ASN A 351 12.95 27.96 -6.91
CA ASN A 351 13.08 29.41 -7.02
C ASN A 351 11.77 30.16 -6.80
N MET A 352 10.69 29.44 -6.50
CA MET A 352 9.36 29.98 -6.22
C MET A 352 9.09 29.90 -4.71
N GLU A 353 8.33 30.84 -4.19
CA GLU A 353 7.89 30.86 -2.79
C GLU A 353 6.58 30.05 -2.68
N GLY A 354 6.72 28.74 -2.38
CA GLY A 354 5.58 27.84 -2.22
C GLY A 354 5.01 27.89 -0.82
N GLU A 355 3.71 27.69 -0.71
CA GLU A 355 3.01 27.55 0.56
C GLU A 355 2.99 26.08 0.99
N GLN A 356 3.36 25.81 2.25
CA GLN A 356 3.34 24.44 2.76
C GLN A 356 1.89 23.96 3.00
N VAL A 357 1.52 22.82 2.44
CA VAL A 357 0.22 22.18 2.66
C VAL A 357 0.29 21.39 3.96
N LEU A 358 -0.07 22.04 5.08
CA LEU A 358 0.05 21.50 6.44
C LEU A 358 -0.85 20.27 6.66
N GLU A 359 -2.00 20.20 5.99
CA GLU A 359 -2.91 19.05 6.03
C GLU A 359 -2.18 17.74 5.65
N GLU A 360 -1.37 17.75 4.59
CA GLU A 360 -0.60 16.58 4.15
C GLU A 360 0.43 16.14 5.19
N SER A 361 1.09 17.12 5.83
CA SER A 361 2.07 16.87 6.89
C SER A 361 1.43 16.44 8.21
N SER A 362 0.14 16.68 8.43
CA SER A 362 -0.58 16.25 9.63
C SER A 362 -0.62 14.72 9.80
N GLY A 363 -0.53 13.99 8.71
CA GLY A 363 -0.45 12.54 8.70
C GLY A 363 0.94 11.96 9.05
N ASN A 364 1.94 12.79 9.37
CA ASN A 364 3.28 12.34 9.74
C ASN A 364 3.30 11.77 11.17
N TYR A 365 4.09 10.70 11.36
CA TYR A 365 4.17 10.05 12.66
C TYR A 365 5.41 9.20 12.83
N HIS A 366 5.76 8.98 14.10
CA HIS A 366 6.67 7.94 14.55
C HIS A 366 5.94 6.96 15.46
N ALA A 367 6.11 5.65 15.22
CA ALA A 367 5.54 4.61 16.06
C ALA A 367 6.56 3.51 16.36
N LYS A 368 6.58 3.04 17.61
CA LYS A 368 7.38 1.90 18.07
C LYS A 368 6.49 0.92 18.81
N GLU A 369 6.46 -0.34 18.35
CA GLU A 369 5.73 -1.43 18.95
C GLU A 369 6.69 -2.54 19.39
N ASN A 370 6.59 -2.95 20.65
CA ASN A 370 7.27 -4.13 21.16
C ASN A 370 6.25 -5.16 21.59
N VAL A 371 6.37 -6.38 21.08
CA VAL A 371 5.50 -7.50 21.43
C VAL A 371 6.34 -8.64 22.00
N THR A 372 6.16 -8.92 23.29
CA THR A 372 6.72 -10.09 23.94
C THR A 372 5.65 -11.16 24.05
N SER A 373 5.94 -12.37 23.65
CA SER A 373 4.98 -13.46 23.72
C SER A 373 5.60 -14.75 24.18
N ALA A 374 4.80 -15.55 24.89
CA ALA A 374 5.12 -16.92 25.27
C ALA A 374 3.93 -17.82 24.97
N PHE A 375 4.19 -19.07 24.68
CA PHE A 375 3.13 -20.05 24.45
C PHE A 375 3.48 -21.39 25.05
N PHE A 376 2.41 -22.12 25.34
CA PHE A 376 2.41 -23.50 25.76
C PHE A 376 1.37 -24.25 24.94
N ARG A 377 1.72 -25.46 24.46
CA ARG A 377 0.84 -26.32 23.69
C ARG A 377 1.05 -27.77 24.10
N PHE A 378 -0.03 -28.46 24.36
CA PHE A 378 -0.06 -29.87 24.66
C PHE A 378 -0.81 -30.62 23.55
N ASP A 379 -0.13 -31.55 22.91
CA ASP A 379 -0.69 -32.43 21.88
C ASP A 379 -0.89 -33.86 22.48
N GLN A 380 -2.08 -34.43 22.33
CA GLN A 380 -2.45 -35.75 22.86
C GLN A 380 -3.12 -36.60 21.77
N ASN A 381 -2.59 -37.79 21.57
CA ASN A 381 -3.29 -38.84 20.84
C ASN A 381 -4.11 -39.69 21.81
N LEU A 382 -5.38 -39.92 21.52
CA LEU A 382 -6.28 -40.78 22.24
C LEU A 382 -6.63 -42.01 21.35
N GLY A 383 -5.72 -42.95 21.29
CA GLY A 383 -5.78 -44.07 20.37
C GLY A 383 -5.37 -43.69 18.94
N LYS A 384 -5.71 -44.50 17.95
CA LYS A 384 -5.36 -44.28 16.55
C LYS A 384 -6.22 -43.21 15.87
N LYS A 385 -7.41 -42.93 16.40
CA LYS A 385 -8.45 -42.15 15.71
C LYS A 385 -8.61 -40.72 16.22
N ILE A 386 -8.24 -40.45 17.46
CA ILE A 386 -8.52 -39.13 18.08
C ILE A 386 -7.20 -38.40 18.35
N LYS A 387 -7.15 -37.14 17.97
CA LYS A 387 -6.07 -36.20 18.31
C LYS A 387 -6.67 -34.94 18.92
N MET A 388 -6.05 -34.50 19.99
CA MET A 388 -6.44 -33.26 20.70
C MET A 388 -5.21 -32.38 20.85
N MET A 389 -5.40 -31.07 20.70
CA MET A 389 -4.39 -30.07 20.96
C MET A 389 -5.00 -28.99 21.86
N LEU A 390 -4.29 -28.68 22.93
CA LEU A 390 -4.60 -27.59 23.84
C LEU A 390 -3.46 -26.57 23.79
N GLY A 391 -3.75 -25.33 23.54
CA GLY A 391 -2.76 -24.26 23.47
C GLY A 391 -3.20 -23.03 24.24
N LEU A 392 -2.23 -22.34 24.81
CA LEU A 392 -2.40 -21.02 25.41
C LEU A 392 -1.21 -20.16 25.01
N ARG A 393 -1.49 -18.96 24.49
CA ARG A 393 -0.49 -17.96 24.16
C ARG A 393 -0.78 -16.67 24.91
N MET A 394 0.25 -16.09 25.49
CA MET A 394 0.22 -14.75 26.05
C MET A 394 0.97 -13.80 25.11
N GLU A 395 0.42 -12.61 24.90
CA GLU A 395 1.09 -11.50 24.22
C GLU A 395 1.00 -10.23 25.04
N ALA A 396 2.15 -9.72 25.46
CA ALA A 396 2.31 -8.41 26.08
C ALA A 396 2.77 -7.41 25.01
N THR A 397 1.97 -6.41 24.76
CA THR A 397 2.21 -5.39 23.73
C THR A 397 2.45 -4.03 24.41
N HIS A 398 3.50 -3.36 23.96
CA HIS A 398 3.85 -2.01 24.39
C HIS A 398 4.02 -1.15 23.12
N ILE A 399 3.18 -0.14 22.96
CA ILE A 399 3.21 0.78 21.82
C ILE A 399 3.50 2.18 22.31
N LYS A 400 4.44 2.85 21.65
CA LYS A 400 4.72 4.28 21.84
C LYS A 400 4.63 4.95 20.48
N TYR A 401 3.89 6.06 20.37
CA TYR A 401 3.73 6.80 19.12
C TYR A 401 3.55 8.28 19.39
N ASN A 402 3.85 9.09 18.40
CA ASN A 402 3.56 10.53 18.34
C ASN A 402 3.24 10.93 16.91
N GLY A 403 2.65 12.09 16.74
CA GLY A 403 2.27 12.66 15.46
C GLY A 403 2.00 14.16 15.61
N TRP A 404 1.13 14.70 14.75
CA TRP A 404 0.86 16.11 14.66
C TRP A 404 -0.63 16.38 14.68
N ASN A 405 -1.04 17.43 15.41
CA ASN A 405 -2.37 18.03 15.32
C ASN A 405 -2.31 19.16 14.31
N TRP A 406 -3.22 19.15 13.36
CA TRP A 406 -3.45 20.25 12.44
C TRP A 406 -4.60 21.08 12.97
N ASN A 407 -4.35 22.35 13.23
CA ASN A 407 -5.32 23.30 13.75
C ASN A 407 -5.54 24.41 12.73
N VAL A 408 -6.79 24.76 12.54
CA VAL A 408 -7.22 25.94 11.78
C VAL A 408 -7.91 26.88 12.75
N ASP A 409 -7.42 28.11 12.89
CA ASP A 409 -7.98 29.09 13.80
C ASP A 409 -9.19 29.85 13.20
N GLU A 410 -9.75 30.82 13.96
CA GLU A 410 -10.91 31.61 13.53
C GLU A 410 -10.59 32.55 12.35
N ASN A 411 -9.31 32.81 12.07
CA ASN A 411 -8.85 33.62 10.94
C ASN A 411 -8.46 32.77 9.72
N GLU A 412 -8.71 31.45 9.78
CA GLU A 412 -8.29 30.45 8.80
C GLU A 412 -6.76 30.22 8.76
N ASP A 413 -6.01 30.69 9.78
CA ASP A 413 -4.59 30.41 9.90
C ASP A 413 -4.35 28.95 10.31
N GLU A 414 -3.53 28.22 9.55
CA GLU A 414 -3.20 26.83 9.79
C GLU A 414 -1.94 26.66 10.62
N SER A 415 -1.93 25.68 11.51
CA SER A 415 -0.74 25.33 12.30
C SER A 415 -0.65 23.84 12.56
N LEU A 416 0.60 23.35 12.72
CA LEU A 416 0.89 21.98 13.15
C LEU A 416 1.50 22.00 14.55
N GLU A 417 0.87 21.27 15.49
CA GLU A 417 1.36 21.10 16.84
C GLU A 417 1.67 19.63 17.12
N PRO A 418 2.81 19.29 17.76
CA PRO A 418 3.09 17.91 18.10
C PRO A 418 2.08 17.38 19.13
N THR A 419 1.58 16.16 18.95
CA THR A 419 0.63 15.51 19.88
C THR A 419 1.29 15.13 21.20
N GLY A 420 2.64 15.14 21.27
CA GLY A 420 3.37 14.51 22.35
C GLY A 420 3.42 12.98 22.24
N ASP A 421 4.05 12.36 23.23
CA ASP A 421 4.20 10.90 23.27
C ASP A 421 2.95 10.24 23.86
N HIS A 422 2.33 9.36 23.11
CA HIS A 422 1.25 8.47 23.55
C HIS A 422 1.78 7.06 23.79
N LYS A 423 1.19 6.34 24.75
CA LYS A 423 1.53 4.96 25.06
C LYS A 423 0.26 4.13 25.20
N ASN A 424 0.34 2.89 24.73
CA ASN A 424 -0.74 1.93 24.92
C ASN A 424 -0.13 0.56 25.27
N ASP A 425 -0.43 0.07 26.46
CA ASP A 425 0.13 -1.15 27.04
C ASP A 425 -1.01 -2.11 27.36
N TYR A 426 -0.91 -3.35 26.86
CA TYR A 426 -1.92 -4.36 27.16
C TYR A 426 -1.36 -5.78 27.05
N VAL A 427 -2.07 -6.73 27.70
CA VAL A 427 -1.77 -8.15 27.68
C VAL A 427 -2.98 -8.92 27.22
N ASN A 428 -2.80 -9.82 26.26
CA ASN A 428 -3.85 -10.69 25.74
C ASN A 428 -3.49 -12.16 25.99
N TRP A 429 -4.51 -12.96 26.35
CA TRP A 429 -4.43 -14.40 26.50
C TRP A 429 -5.24 -15.05 25.38
N LEU A 430 -4.61 -15.91 24.58
CA LEU A 430 -5.15 -16.47 23.35
C LEU A 430 -5.22 -17.99 23.48
N PRO A 431 -6.30 -18.53 24.03
CA PRO A 431 -6.50 -19.99 24.12
C PRO A 431 -6.82 -20.58 22.75
N SER A 432 -6.43 -21.84 22.57
CA SER A 432 -6.76 -22.63 21.40
C SER A 432 -7.02 -24.09 21.78
N VAL A 433 -8.08 -24.66 21.21
CA VAL A 433 -8.43 -26.06 21.37
C VAL A 433 -8.74 -26.62 19.99
N LEU A 434 -8.08 -27.70 19.63
CA LEU A 434 -8.37 -28.40 18.39
C LEU A 434 -8.63 -29.87 18.71
N PHE A 435 -9.67 -30.40 18.07
CA PHE A 435 -10.08 -31.79 18.17
C PHE A 435 -10.20 -32.39 16.77
N LYS A 436 -9.66 -33.58 16.56
CA LYS A 436 -9.76 -34.34 15.33
C LYS A 436 -10.16 -35.78 15.63
N TYR A 437 -11.18 -36.26 14.94
CA TYR A 437 -11.63 -37.63 15.00
C TYR A 437 -11.65 -38.24 13.59
N ASP A 438 -10.78 -39.21 13.34
CA ASP A 438 -10.77 -40.03 12.14
C ASP A 438 -11.78 -41.18 12.31
N VAL A 439 -13.03 -40.99 11.87
CA VAL A 439 -14.12 -41.98 12.00
C VAL A 439 -13.76 -43.23 11.21
N ASN A 440 -13.33 -43.02 9.94
CA ASN A 440 -12.74 -44.05 9.06
C ASN A 440 -11.77 -43.34 8.11
N ASP A 441 -11.27 -44.03 7.06
CA ASP A 441 -10.29 -43.49 6.14
C ASP A 441 -10.84 -42.33 5.29
N ASP A 442 -12.15 -42.34 5.00
CA ASP A 442 -12.83 -41.39 4.14
C ASP A 442 -13.53 -40.26 4.91
N PHE A 443 -13.88 -40.48 6.20
CA PHE A 443 -14.63 -39.52 6.99
C PHE A 443 -13.88 -39.07 8.24
N LYS A 444 -13.65 -37.79 8.35
CA LYS A 444 -12.92 -37.14 9.46
C LYS A 444 -13.72 -35.96 9.99
N VAL A 445 -13.84 -35.88 11.30
CA VAL A 445 -14.46 -34.74 11.98
C VAL A 445 -13.39 -33.90 12.64
N ARG A 446 -13.43 -32.58 12.42
CA ARG A 446 -12.56 -31.62 13.11
C ARG A 446 -13.43 -30.58 13.77
N ALA A 447 -13.08 -30.24 15.01
CA ALA A 447 -13.67 -29.13 15.73
C ALA A 447 -12.52 -28.27 16.28
N SER A 448 -12.68 -26.95 16.20
CA SER A 448 -11.70 -26.04 16.78
C SER A 448 -12.37 -24.84 17.45
N PHE A 449 -11.71 -24.37 18.51
CA PHE A 449 -11.94 -23.09 19.12
C PHE A 449 -10.60 -22.34 19.20
N THR A 450 -10.57 -21.11 18.70
CA THR A 450 -9.37 -20.28 18.79
C THR A 450 -9.74 -18.83 19.06
N GLU A 451 -9.05 -18.21 20.00
CA GLU A 451 -9.10 -16.77 20.19
C GLU A 451 -7.93 -16.12 19.47
N THR A 452 -8.22 -15.09 18.69
CA THR A 452 -7.23 -14.33 17.92
C THR A 452 -7.44 -12.83 18.10
N LEU A 453 -6.40 -12.04 17.83
CA LEU A 453 -6.47 -10.58 17.92
C LEU A 453 -6.00 -9.90 16.65
N SER A 454 -6.51 -8.68 16.43
CA SER A 454 -6.03 -7.73 15.43
C SER A 454 -5.76 -6.39 16.10
N ARG A 455 -4.52 -5.89 15.95
CA ARG A 455 -4.12 -4.59 16.50
C ARG A 455 -4.61 -3.47 15.60
N PRO A 456 -4.97 -2.30 16.17
CA PRO A 456 -5.25 -1.09 15.39
C PRO A 456 -4.05 -0.72 14.52
N LYS A 457 -4.33 -0.09 13.38
CA LYS A 457 -3.28 0.54 12.57
C LYS A 457 -2.73 1.75 13.30
N TYR A 458 -1.44 2.06 13.17
CA TYR A 458 -0.83 3.24 13.82
C TYR A 458 -1.54 4.53 13.42
N SER A 459 -1.87 4.71 12.12
CA SER A 459 -2.63 5.87 11.64
C SER A 459 -4.01 6.04 12.27
N ALA A 460 -4.60 4.96 12.81
CA ALA A 460 -5.88 5.03 13.51
C ALA A 460 -5.72 5.39 15.00
N LEU A 461 -4.53 5.19 15.57
CA LEU A 461 -4.22 5.54 16.96
C LEU A 461 -3.78 7.00 17.11
N ILE A 462 -3.11 7.55 16.09
CA ILE A 462 -2.56 8.90 16.14
C ILE A 462 -3.71 9.90 16.08
N PRO A 463 -3.82 10.83 17.04
CA PRO A 463 -4.93 11.79 17.08
C PRO A 463 -4.73 12.94 16.07
N CYS A 464 -4.38 12.62 14.83
CA CYS A 464 -4.37 13.59 13.75
C CYS A 464 -5.79 13.78 13.19
N VAL A 465 -6.11 15.01 12.81
CA VAL A 465 -7.38 15.38 12.20
C VAL A 465 -7.18 15.47 10.69
N ASN A 466 -7.98 14.73 9.93
CA ASN A 466 -8.05 14.82 8.47
C ASN A 466 -9.45 15.29 8.07
N ILE A 467 -9.51 16.45 7.43
CA ILE A 467 -10.77 17.05 6.95
C ILE A 467 -10.85 16.84 5.45
N ASN A 468 -11.79 16.02 5.01
CA ASN A 468 -12.18 15.97 3.60
C ASN A 468 -13.36 16.93 3.38
N ARG A 469 -13.06 18.13 2.85
CA ARG A 469 -14.06 19.18 2.63
C ARG A 469 -15.03 18.81 1.49
N SER A 470 -14.59 18.05 0.50
CA SER A 470 -15.46 17.64 -0.63
C SER A 470 -16.55 16.68 -0.19
N ASP A 471 -16.26 15.81 0.78
CA ASP A 471 -17.18 14.80 1.31
C ASP A 471 -17.85 15.25 2.63
N ASN A 472 -17.58 16.46 3.12
CA ASN A 472 -17.98 16.90 4.47
C ASN A 472 -17.60 15.90 5.56
N LYS A 473 -16.44 15.27 5.44
CA LYS A 473 -15.98 14.16 6.28
C LYS A 473 -14.79 14.57 7.11
N LEU A 474 -14.92 14.41 8.44
CA LEU A 474 -13.83 14.53 9.40
C LEU A 474 -13.39 13.14 9.83
N VAL A 475 -12.10 12.82 9.69
CA VAL A 475 -11.50 11.59 10.20
C VAL A 475 -10.45 11.95 11.22
N MET A 476 -10.57 11.38 12.42
CA MET A 476 -9.62 11.59 13.51
C MET A 476 -9.17 10.24 14.06
N GLY A 477 -7.89 10.12 14.38
CA GLY A 477 -7.36 8.96 15.08
C GLY A 477 -7.88 8.91 16.53
N ASN A 478 -7.98 7.71 17.09
CA ASN A 478 -8.41 7.49 18.47
C ASN A 478 -7.32 6.75 19.26
N PRO A 479 -6.60 7.43 20.18
CA PRO A 479 -5.55 6.81 20.99
C PRO A 479 -6.06 5.73 21.95
N ASP A 480 -7.37 5.71 22.25
CA ASP A 480 -7.97 4.74 23.17
C ASP A 480 -8.37 3.42 22.49
N LEU A 481 -8.06 3.24 21.22
CA LEU A 481 -8.37 2.00 20.51
C LEU A 481 -7.65 0.80 21.14
N THR A 482 -8.42 -0.24 21.40
CA THR A 482 -7.93 -1.53 21.89
C THR A 482 -7.90 -2.55 20.75
N PRO A 483 -7.12 -3.64 20.87
CA PRO A 483 -7.16 -4.71 19.88
C PRO A 483 -8.56 -5.32 19.74
N THR A 484 -8.93 -5.62 18.52
CA THR A 484 -10.13 -6.42 18.25
C THR A 484 -9.84 -7.87 18.60
N ILE A 485 -10.68 -8.48 19.43
CA ILE A 485 -10.63 -9.91 19.78
C ILE A 485 -11.66 -10.66 18.95
N SER A 486 -11.28 -11.80 18.40
CA SER A 486 -12.15 -12.69 17.64
C SER A 486 -12.16 -14.09 18.26
N TYR A 487 -13.36 -14.59 18.51
CA TYR A 487 -13.59 -15.96 18.93
C TYR A 487 -14.05 -16.79 17.72
N ASN A 488 -13.24 -17.77 17.33
CA ASN A 488 -13.48 -18.55 16.13
C ASN A 488 -13.85 -20.00 16.52
N PHE A 489 -14.95 -20.47 15.98
CA PHE A 489 -15.44 -21.84 16.14
C PHE A 489 -15.56 -22.46 14.75
N ASP A 490 -14.88 -23.57 14.52
CA ASP A 490 -14.93 -24.28 13.25
C ASP A 490 -15.33 -25.74 13.48
N LEU A 491 -16.18 -26.25 12.60
CA LEU A 491 -16.56 -27.66 12.52
C LEU A 491 -16.51 -28.11 11.06
N SER A 492 -15.76 -29.15 10.76
CA SER A 492 -15.59 -29.68 9.41
C SER A 492 -15.52 -31.21 9.38
#